data_9fa5904130203f697f7df5226f3941a3
#
_entry.id   9fa5904130203f697f7df5226f3941a3
#
_cell.length_a   1.000
_cell.length_b   1.000
_cell.length_c   1.000
_cell.angle_alpha   90.00
_cell.angle_beta   90.00
_cell.angle_gamma   90.00
#
_symmetry.space_group_name_H-M   'P 1'
#
loop_
_entity.id
_entity.type
_entity.pdbx_description
1 polymer ?
#
loop_
_entity_poly.entity_id
_entity_poly.type
_entity_poly.pdbx_seq_one_letter_code
_entity_poly.pdbx_strand_id
1 'polypeptide(L)'
;MTEQDITKLFPAQIRKALGQALFDRNKIYEIRLRVNAPLIVIYQGKEYFLTLEGELTREEAKAYHVQTEDLKEMLEYISGYSLYAFEEEIRQGFLTIVGGHRVGIAGKTILDGNKIKSLKYISYINLRLS
;
A
#
# COMPACT_ATOMS: atom_id res chain seq x y z
N MET A 1 -6.39 15.59 -3.36
CA MET A 1 -5.04 15.00 -3.55
C MET A 1 -4.86 14.63 -5.00
N THR A 2 -3.72 14.96 -5.56
CA THR A 2 -3.40 14.56 -6.92
C THR A 2 -2.88 13.12 -6.94
N GLU A 3 -2.91 12.48 -8.10
CA GLU A 3 -2.38 11.12 -8.22
C GLU A 3 -0.87 11.05 -7.93
N GLN A 4 -0.13 12.16 -8.12
CA GLN A 4 1.29 12.22 -7.79
C GLN A 4 1.51 12.04 -6.29
N ASP A 5 0.62 12.60 -5.49
CA ASP A 5 0.72 12.50 -4.04
C ASP A 5 0.54 11.06 -3.60
N ILE A 6 -0.32 10.32 -4.28
CA ILE A 6 -0.57 8.91 -3.98
C ILE A 6 0.67 8.07 -4.27
N THR A 7 1.34 8.31 -5.40
CA THR A 7 2.52 7.52 -5.77
C THR A 7 3.66 7.69 -4.78
N LYS A 8 3.73 8.83 -4.10
CA LYS A 8 4.77 9.08 -3.10
C LYS A 8 4.66 8.19 -1.87
N LEU A 9 3.54 7.53 -1.67
CA LEU A 9 3.34 6.63 -0.54
C LEU A 9 3.97 5.26 -0.76
N PHE A 10 4.38 4.97 -1.99
CA PHE A 10 4.88 3.66 -2.38
C PHE A 10 6.41 3.60 -2.42
N PRO A 11 6.98 2.40 -2.20
CA PRO A 11 8.42 2.19 -2.38
C PRO A 11 8.85 2.52 -3.80
N ALA A 12 10.14 2.80 -3.99
CA ALA A 12 10.68 3.27 -5.25
C ALA A 12 10.29 2.43 -6.46
N GLN A 13 10.34 1.10 -6.34
CA GLN A 13 10.03 0.21 -7.47
C GLN A 13 8.56 0.32 -7.89
N ILE A 14 7.67 0.34 -6.93
CA ILE A 14 6.22 0.43 -7.19
C ILE A 14 5.89 1.84 -7.68
N ARG A 15 6.51 2.86 -7.08
CA ARG A 15 6.35 4.25 -7.53
C ARG A 15 6.72 4.40 -8.99
N LYS A 16 7.86 3.81 -9.38
CA LYS A 16 8.31 3.85 -10.76
C LYS A 16 7.33 3.14 -11.70
N ALA A 17 6.85 1.97 -11.30
CA ALA A 17 5.87 1.23 -12.08
C ALA A 17 4.60 2.05 -12.31
N LEU A 18 4.07 2.67 -11.26
CA LEU A 18 2.89 3.52 -11.37
C LEU A 18 3.16 4.74 -12.23
N GLY A 19 4.38 5.29 -12.16
CA GLY A 19 4.77 6.44 -12.98
C GLY A 19 4.91 6.13 -14.46
N GLN A 20 5.22 4.88 -14.80
CA GLN A 20 5.35 4.42 -16.19
C GLN A 20 4.01 3.95 -16.78
N ALA A 21 2.98 3.84 -15.94
CA ALA A 21 1.71 3.28 -16.35
C ALA A 21 1.08 4.06 -17.50
N LEU A 22 0.60 3.32 -18.50
CA LEU A 22 -0.12 3.90 -19.63
C LEU A 22 -1.62 3.93 -19.39
N PHE A 23 -2.11 3.19 -18.38
CA PHE A 23 -3.51 3.26 -18.00
C PHE A 23 -3.78 4.50 -17.16
N ASP A 24 -5.03 4.90 -17.07
CA ASP A 24 -5.44 6.10 -16.32
C ASP A 24 -5.45 5.82 -14.81
N ARG A 25 -4.46 6.35 -14.08
CA ARG A 25 -4.35 6.13 -12.64
C ARG A 25 -5.55 6.67 -11.85
N ASN A 26 -6.28 7.62 -12.42
CA ASN A 26 -7.48 8.15 -11.75
C ASN A 26 -8.62 7.13 -11.69
N LYS A 27 -8.51 6.04 -12.43
CA LYS A 27 -9.51 4.98 -12.42
C LYS A 27 -9.15 3.82 -11.52
N ILE A 28 -8.07 3.94 -10.76
CA ILE A 28 -7.70 2.96 -9.75
C ILE A 28 -8.60 3.19 -8.54
N TYR A 29 -9.26 2.12 -8.07
CA TYR A 29 -10.10 2.19 -6.88
C TYR A 29 -9.36 1.76 -5.63
N GLU A 30 -8.43 0.80 -5.79
CA GLU A 30 -7.79 0.18 -4.66
C GLU A 30 -6.48 -0.49 -5.09
N ILE A 31 -5.48 -0.47 -4.21
CA ILE A 31 -4.22 -1.18 -4.42
C ILE A 31 -3.98 -2.05 -3.19
N ARG A 32 -3.74 -3.34 -3.40
CA ARG A 32 -3.54 -4.31 -2.32
C ARG A 32 -2.13 -4.89 -2.36
N LEU A 33 -1.45 -4.79 -1.23
CA LEU A 33 -0.09 -5.28 -1.06
C LEU A 33 -0.05 -6.32 0.05
N ARG A 34 0.15 -7.57 -0.33
CA ARG A 34 0.30 -8.69 0.61
C ARG A 34 1.68 -9.30 0.40
N VAL A 35 2.40 -9.53 1.50
CA VAL A 35 3.76 -10.11 1.44
C VAL A 35 3.77 -11.41 0.66
N ASN A 36 4.74 -11.54 -0.25
CA ASN A 36 4.96 -12.72 -1.08
C ASN A 36 3.83 -13.05 -2.03
N ALA A 37 2.96 -12.08 -2.30
CA ALA A 37 1.84 -12.25 -3.21
C ALA A 37 1.90 -11.19 -4.33
N PRO A 38 1.20 -11.43 -5.43
CA PRO A 38 1.16 -10.45 -6.52
C PRO A 38 0.57 -9.13 -6.05
N LEU A 39 1.12 -8.03 -6.57
CA LEU A 39 0.60 -6.70 -6.33
C LEU A 39 -0.71 -6.55 -7.10
N ILE A 40 -1.80 -6.29 -6.38
CA ILE A 40 -3.14 -6.22 -6.96
C ILE A 40 -3.61 -4.78 -7.09
N VAL A 41 -4.18 -4.46 -8.24
CA VAL A 41 -4.80 -3.17 -8.53
C VAL A 41 -6.25 -3.40 -8.93
N ILE A 42 -7.17 -2.74 -8.24
CA ILE A 42 -8.59 -2.74 -8.64
C ILE A 42 -8.78 -1.55 -9.57
N TYR A 43 -8.95 -1.82 -10.83
CA TYR A 43 -9.03 -0.83 -11.88
C TYR A 43 -10.39 -0.88 -12.56
N GLN A 44 -11.13 0.22 -12.51
CA GLN A 44 -12.50 0.28 -13.05
C GLN A 44 -13.37 -0.86 -12.53
N GLY A 45 -13.18 -1.22 -11.24
CA GLY A 45 -13.96 -2.26 -10.60
C GLY A 45 -13.51 -3.70 -10.90
N LYS A 46 -12.41 -3.88 -11.62
CA LYS A 46 -11.89 -5.21 -11.94
C LYS A 46 -10.51 -5.42 -11.32
N GLU A 47 -10.22 -6.65 -10.95
CA GLU A 47 -8.95 -7.00 -10.32
C GLU A 47 -7.90 -7.35 -11.37
N TYR A 48 -6.74 -6.71 -11.25
CA TYR A 48 -5.57 -6.98 -12.08
C TYR A 48 -4.33 -7.07 -11.20
N PHE A 49 -3.28 -7.68 -11.75
CA PHE A 49 -1.95 -7.59 -11.16
C PHE A 49 -1.17 -6.48 -11.86
N LEU A 50 -0.22 -5.89 -11.14
CA LEU A 50 0.65 -4.85 -11.69
C LEU A 50 2.05 -5.41 -11.93
N THR A 51 2.59 -5.15 -13.12
CA THR A 51 3.99 -5.50 -13.42
C THR A 51 4.91 -4.35 -13.03
N LEU A 52 6.21 -4.62 -12.92
CA LEU A 52 7.20 -3.56 -12.65
C LEU A 52 7.34 -2.57 -13.79
N GLU A 53 6.91 -2.94 -14.99
CA GLU A 53 6.90 -2.05 -16.15
C GLU A 53 5.68 -1.13 -16.18
N GLY A 54 4.78 -1.29 -15.21
CA GLY A 54 3.59 -0.44 -15.12
C GLY A 54 2.41 -0.91 -15.94
N GLU A 55 2.35 -2.19 -16.24
CA GLU A 55 1.25 -2.77 -17.00
C GLU A 55 0.30 -3.54 -16.09
N LEU A 56 -0.98 -3.51 -16.44
CA LEU A 56 -1.97 -4.36 -15.78
C LEU A 56 -2.02 -5.70 -16.51
N THR A 57 -2.05 -6.78 -15.76
CA THR A 57 -2.07 -8.13 -16.32
C THR A 57 -2.95 -9.04 -15.47
N ARG A 58 -3.45 -10.11 -16.06
CA ARG A 58 -4.15 -11.17 -15.33
C ARG A 58 -3.25 -12.39 -15.13
N GLU A 59 -2.03 -12.32 -15.62
CA GLU A 59 -1.07 -13.42 -15.50
C GLU A 59 -0.21 -13.21 -14.26
N GLU A 60 -0.39 -14.05 -13.26
CA GLU A 60 0.32 -13.97 -12.00
C GLU A 60 1.84 -14.01 -12.20
N ALA A 61 2.29 -14.80 -13.15
CA ALA A 61 3.73 -14.95 -13.41
C ALA A 61 4.41 -13.65 -13.84
N LYS A 62 3.65 -12.71 -14.38
CA LYS A 62 4.19 -11.41 -14.81
C LYS A 62 4.08 -10.35 -13.73
N ALA A 63 3.34 -10.62 -12.67
CA ALA A 63 3.08 -9.65 -11.61
C ALA A 63 4.31 -9.42 -10.75
N TYR A 64 4.44 -8.19 -10.26
CA TYR A 64 5.40 -7.92 -9.20
C TYR A 64 4.91 -8.59 -7.93
N HIS A 65 5.78 -9.31 -7.24
CA HIS A 65 5.46 -9.94 -5.96
C HIS A 65 5.97 -9.05 -4.83
N VAL A 66 5.06 -8.65 -3.96
CA VAL A 66 5.33 -7.72 -2.87
C VAL A 66 6.31 -8.32 -1.86
N GLN A 67 7.30 -7.53 -1.46
CA GLN A 67 8.32 -7.92 -0.50
C GLN A 67 8.02 -7.31 0.87
N THR A 68 8.54 -7.94 1.93
CA THR A 68 8.38 -7.39 3.28
C THR A 68 8.89 -5.95 3.36
N GLU A 69 9.99 -5.65 2.69
CA GLU A 69 10.58 -4.31 2.70
C GLU A 69 9.64 -3.28 2.07
N ASP A 70 8.86 -3.68 1.07
CA ASP A 70 7.90 -2.78 0.44
C ASP A 70 6.88 -2.26 1.46
N LEU A 71 6.38 -3.17 2.30
CA LEU A 71 5.38 -2.80 3.32
C LEU A 71 5.98 -1.92 4.39
N LYS A 72 7.22 -2.20 4.80
CA LYS A 72 7.90 -1.38 5.80
C LYS A 72 8.11 0.05 5.31
N GLU A 73 8.61 0.19 4.08
CA GLU A 73 8.82 1.50 3.49
C GLU A 73 7.50 2.25 3.32
N MET A 74 6.48 1.56 2.84
CA MET A 74 5.18 2.18 2.64
C MET A 74 4.60 2.71 3.95
N LEU A 75 4.72 1.93 5.01
CA LEU A 75 4.23 2.35 6.32
C LEU A 75 4.97 3.59 6.83
N GLU A 76 6.27 3.66 6.61
CA GLU A 76 7.07 4.84 6.98
C GLU A 76 6.59 6.07 6.22
N TYR A 77 6.35 5.95 4.92
CA TYR A 77 5.88 7.06 4.11
C TYR A 77 4.47 7.50 4.52
N ILE A 78 3.58 6.55 4.75
CA ILE A 78 2.19 6.84 5.15
C ILE A 78 2.15 7.56 6.49
N SER A 79 2.98 7.13 7.44
CA SER A 79 2.98 7.69 8.79
C SER A 79 3.87 8.93 8.94
N GLY A 80 4.59 9.32 7.88
CA GLY A 80 5.55 10.42 7.96
C GLY A 80 6.71 10.08 8.88
N TYR A 81 7.10 8.81 8.94
CA TYR A 81 8.16 8.28 9.81
C TYR A 81 7.83 8.39 11.30
N SER A 82 6.56 8.58 11.65
CA SER A 82 6.14 8.66 13.05
C SER A 82 4.98 7.73 13.32
N LEU A 83 5.28 6.48 13.67
CA LEU A 83 4.24 5.49 13.99
C LEU A 83 3.45 5.89 15.22
N TYR A 84 4.07 6.61 16.16
CA TYR A 84 3.39 7.04 17.37
C TYR A 84 2.22 7.98 17.08
N ALA A 85 2.35 8.80 16.02
CA ALA A 85 1.29 9.74 15.66
C ALA A 85 0.01 9.03 15.19
N PHE A 86 0.13 7.78 14.77
CA PHE A 86 -0.99 6.99 14.23
C PHE A 86 -1.26 5.74 15.03
N GLU A 87 -0.73 5.67 16.26
CA GLU A 87 -0.81 4.46 17.08
C GLU A 87 -2.23 3.94 17.25
N GLU A 88 -3.17 4.82 17.53
CA GLU A 88 -4.55 4.43 17.76
C GLU A 88 -5.22 3.88 16.50
N GLU A 89 -5.02 4.56 15.36
CA GLU A 89 -5.59 4.11 14.09
C GLU A 89 -4.97 2.77 13.68
N ILE A 90 -3.66 2.59 13.90
CA ILE A 90 -2.97 1.35 13.58
C ILE A 90 -3.56 0.19 14.37
N ARG A 91 -3.90 0.41 15.64
CA ARG A 91 -4.56 -0.61 16.45
C ARG A 91 -5.90 -1.00 15.89
N GLN A 92 -6.62 -0.04 15.31
CA GLN A 92 -7.92 -0.29 14.71
C GLN A 92 -7.80 -0.95 13.34
N GLY A 93 -6.60 -0.98 12.77
CA GLY A 93 -6.33 -1.64 11.50
C GLY A 93 -6.50 -0.77 10.28
N PHE A 94 -6.73 0.53 10.45
CA PHE A 94 -6.85 1.43 9.31
C PHE A 94 -6.44 2.85 9.66
N LEU A 95 -6.04 3.59 8.61
CA LEU A 95 -5.69 5.01 8.68
C LEU A 95 -6.46 5.75 7.60
N THR A 96 -6.76 7.02 7.87
CA THR A 96 -7.25 7.93 6.83
C THR A 96 -6.16 8.96 6.58
N ILE A 97 -5.76 9.12 5.33
CA ILE A 97 -4.68 10.02 4.96
C ILE A 97 -5.22 11.23 4.19
N VAL A 98 -4.34 12.22 3.96
CA VAL A 98 -4.69 13.43 3.21
C VAL A 98 -5.32 13.05 1.88
N GLY A 99 -6.45 13.68 1.55
CA GLY A 99 -7.23 13.36 0.35
C GLY A 99 -8.39 12.41 0.63
N GLY A 100 -8.55 11.97 1.88
CA GLY A 100 -9.64 11.08 2.25
C GLY A 100 -9.43 9.61 1.90
N HIS A 101 -8.22 9.25 1.47
CA HIS A 101 -7.91 7.86 1.14
C HIS A 101 -7.82 7.04 2.41
N ARG A 102 -8.25 5.79 2.33
CA ARG A 102 -8.25 4.88 3.48
C ARG A 102 -7.18 3.81 3.31
N VAL A 103 -6.40 3.60 4.37
CA VAL A 103 -5.34 2.59 4.40
C VAL A 103 -5.70 1.54 5.43
N GLY A 104 -5.86 0.30 4.99
CA GLY A 104 -6.04 -0.84 5.88
C GLY A 104 -4.69 -1.53 6.09
N ILE A 105 -4.45 -1.97 7.33
CA ILE A 105 -3.18 -2.59 7.70
C ILE A 105 -3.47 -3.87 8.48
N ALA A 106 -2.74 -4.93 8.17
CA ALA A 106 -2.82 -6.18 8.91
C ALA A 106 -1.42 -6.74 9.15
N GLY A 107 -1.26 -7.45 10.26
CA GLY A 107 0.02 -8.04 10.65
C GLY A 107 0.04 -8.30 12.13
N LYS A 108 1.24 -8.56 12.65
CA LYS A 108 1.45 -8.75 14.09
C LYS A 108 2.11 -7.52 14.65
N THR A 109 1.61 -7.05 15.78
CA THR A 109 2.21 -5.95 16.52
C THR A 109 2.83 -6.48 17.80
N ILE A 110 3.89 -5.80 18.24
CA ILE A 110 4.48 -6.05 19.55
C ILE A 110 3.97 -4.93 20.45
N LEU A 111 3.31 -5.32 21.55
CA LEU A 111 2.74 -4.36 22.47
C LEU A 111 3.65 -4.19 23.68
N ASP A 112 3.67 -2.97 24.22
CA ASP A 112 4.30 -2.65 25.50
C ASP A 112 3.18 -2.05 26.34
N GLY A 113 2.58 -2.91 27.18
CA GLY A 113 1.34 -2.56 27.83
C GLY A 113 0.22 -2.49 26.83
N ASN A 114 -0.45 -1.34 26.72
CA ASN A 114 -1.51 -1.12 25.73
C ASN A 114 -1.03 -0.36 24.49
N LYS A 115 0.29 -0.16 24.38
CA LYS A 115 0.87 0.61 23.28
C LYS A 115 1.51 -0.30 22.25
N ILE A 116 1.45 0.10 21.00
CA ILE A 116 2.14 -0.60 19.93
C ILE A 116 3.61 -0.25 20.00
N LYS A 117 4.44 -1.25 20.29
CA LYS A 117 5.87 -1.10 20.37
C LYS A 117 6.52 -1.19 19.00
N SER A 118 5.98 -2.04 18.14
CA SER A 118 6.58 -2.29 16.85
C SER A 118 5.55 -2.93 15.91
N LEU A 119 5.61 -2.59 14.62
CA LEU A 119 4.87 -3.27 13.55
C LEU A 119 5.84 -4.19 12.80
N LYS A 120 6.54 -5.03 13.55
CA LYS A 120 7.62 -5.86 13.02
C LYS A 120 7.17 -6.86 11.95
N TYR A 121 5.92 -7.32 12.04
CA TYR A 121 5.42 -8.39 11.19
C TYR A 121 4.20 -7.94 10.38
N ILE A 122 4.32 -6.78 9.73
CA ILE A 122 3.24 -6.34 8.84
C ILE A 122 3.17 -7.27 7.63
N SER A 123 1.96 -7.73 7.30
CA SER A 123 1.76 -8.69 6.22
C SER A 123 0.89 -8.16 5.08
N TYR A 124 0.19 -7.05 5.30
CA TYR A 124 -0.78 -6.56 4.34
C TYR A 124 -1.02 -5.07 4.51
N ILE A 125 -1.05 -4.36 3.38
CA ILE A 125 -1.52 -2.97 3.32
C ILE A 125 -2.49 -2.88 2.16
N ASN A 126 -3.64 -2.25 2.40
CA ASN A 126 -4.64 -2.00 1.39
C ASN A 126 -4.88 -0.50 1.31
N LEU A 127 -4.66 0.08 0.15
CA LEU A 127 -4.92 1.50 -0.08
C LEU A 127 -6.19 1.64 -0.92
N ARG A 128 -7.25 2.17 -0.31
CA ARG A 128 -8.52 2.43 -0.99
C ARG A 128 -8.60 3.92 -1.32
N LEU A 129 -8.69 4.23 -2.60
CA LEU A 129 -8.71 5.61 -3.08
C LEU A 129 -10.12 6.20 -3.03
N SER A 130 -10.20 7.43 -2.60
CA SER A 130 -11.48 8.14 -2.54
C SER A 130 -11.79 8.82 -3.87
#